data_d685cf634b786afccb8ee75ce71bb3cc
#
_entry.id   d685cf634b786afccb8ee75ce71bb3cc
#
_cell.length_a   1.000
_cell.length_b   1.000
_cell.length_c   1.000
_cell.angle_alpha   90.00
_cell.angle_beta   90.00
_cell.angle_gamma   90.00
#
_symmetry.space_group_name_H-M   'P 1'
#
loop_
_entity.id
_entity.type
_entity.pdbx_description
1 polymer ?
#
loop_
_entity_poly.entity_id
_entity_poly.type
_entity_poly.pdbx_seq_one_letter_code
_entity_poly.pdbx_strand_id
1 'polypeptide(L)'
;MEKTGNRKKHASLRDEQAIFRLLRIAAAAAGVIGTLIAVWLGCIGVSCLSWGIGDRMADTIAASLTGLVTVAIVSICCWRALIVFIRMVGRLSQGSAFTLENERAMAAIAFSLAISGAAILAAFVLLLLICREMVLTMIYLLLLALAFFGVALLAHALSLLVRRAAVLQRDSDLTI
;
A
#
# COMPACT_ATOMS: atom_id res chain seq x y z
N MET A 1 13.90 12.06 44.88
CA MET A 1 14.28 12.11 43.46
C MET A 1 13.57 11.07 42.61
N GLU A 2 13.00 10.01 43.14
CA GLU A 2 12.35 8.88 42.44
C GLU A 2 10.99 9.21 41.80
N LYS A 3 10.19 10.11 42.38
CA LYS A 3 8.84 10.48 41.85
C LYS A 3 8.86 11.22 40.50
N THR A 4 9.94 11.95 40.19
CA THR A 4 10.08 12.68 38.90
C THR A 4 10.44 11.76 37.71
N GLY A 5 11.17 10.69 37.95
CA GLY A 5 11.50 9.68 36.91
C GLY A 5 10.27 8.91 36.45
N ASN A 6 9.40 8.55 37.38
CA ASN A 6 8.19 7.76 37.08
C ASN A 6 7.15 8.58 36.31
N ARG A 7 7.00 9.89 36.58
CA ARG A 7 6.12 10.77 35.80
C ARG A 7 6.58 10.95 34.36
N LYS A 8 7.89 11.09 34.11
CA LYS A 8 8.43 11.20 32.73
C LYS A 8 8.22 9.91 31.93
N LYS A 9 8.40 8.75 32.56
CA LYS A 9 8.17 7.45 31.92
C LYS A 9 6.70 7.22 31.56
N HIS A 10 5.76 7.61 32.41
CA HIS A 10 4.32 7.53 32.11
C HIS A 10 3.87 8.54 31.03
N ALA A 11 4.50 9.72 30.93
CA ALA A 11 4.23 10.68 29.88
C ALA A 11 4.69 10.13 28.52
N SER A 12 5.92 9.58 28.42
CA SER A 12 6.44 9.01 27.16
C SER A 12 5.59 7.83 26.65
N LEU A 13 5.12 6.97 27.54
CA LEU A 13 4.24 5.85 27.18
C LEU A 13 2.86 6.30 26.66
N ARG A 14 2.32 7.39 27.19
CA ARG A 14 1.07 7.99 26.69
C ARG A 14 1.26 8.59 25.31
N ASP A 15 2.37 9.27 25.08
CA ASP A 15 2.69 9.88 23.78
C ASP A 15 2.88 8.81 22.68
N GLU A 16 3.58 7.73 23.01
CA GLU A 16 3.73 6.58 22.09
C GLU A 16 2.37 5.94 21.73
N GLN A 17 1.51 5.71 22.73
CA GLN A 17 0.17 5.16 22.48
C GLN A 17 -0.70 6.11 21.65
N ALA A 18 -0.56 7.42 21.82
CA ALA A 18 -1.26 8.42 21.03
C ALA A 18 -0.81 8.38 19.56
N ILE A 19 0.50 8.25 19.31
CA ILE A 19 1.07 8.13 17.96
C ILE A 19 0.53 6.88 17.26
N PHE A 20 0.51 5.72 17.93
CA PHE A 20 -0.03 4.49 17.33
C PHE A 20 -1.53 4.57 17.05
N ARG A 21 -2.32 5.26 17.89
CA ARG A 21 -3.74 5.53 17.61
C ARG A 21 -3.92 6.42 16.39
N LEU A 22 -3.17 7.51 16.30
CA LEU A 22 -3.18 8.42 15.16
C LEU A 22 -2.81 7.70 13.87
N LEU A 23 -1.78 6.85 13.91
CA LEU A 23 -1.35 6.07 12.76
C LEU A 23 -2.43 5.10 12.26
N ARG A 24 -3.16 4.44 13.18
CA ARG A 24 -4.30 3.59 12.84
C ARG A 24 -5.46 4.38 12.23
N ILE A 25 -5.79 5.53 12.80
CA ILE A 25 -6.86 6.40 12.30
C ILE A 25 -6.48 6.92 10.90
N ALA A 26 -5.24 7.36 10.71
CA ALA A 26 -4.74 7.81 9.41
C ALA A 26 -4.78 6.69 8.36
N ALA A 27 -4.38 5.47 8.73
CA ALA A 27 -4.46 4.32 7.84
C ALA A 27 -5.90 3.96 7.48
N ALA A 28 -6.82 3.98 8.44
CA ALA A 28 -8.25 3.75 8.18
C ALA A 28 -8.85 4.83 7.28
N ALA A 29 -8.53 6.10 7.53
CA ALA A 29 -8.95 7.22 6.69
C ALA A 29 -8.41 7.09 5.27
N ALA A 30 -7.13 6.74 5.10
CA ALA A 30 -6.53 6.48 3.79
C ALA A 30 -7.24 5.32 3.07
N GLY A 31 -7.64 4.26 3.79
CA GLY A 31 -8.43 3.17 3.24
C GLY A 31 -9.80 3.60 2.73
N VAL A 32 -10.52 4.41 3.50
CA VAL A 32 -11.83 4.95 3.09
C VAL A 32 -11.67 5.84 1.85
N ILE A 33 -10.71 6.76 1.85
CA ILE A 33 -10.46 7.66 0.71
C ILE A 33 -10.07 6.83 -0.52
N GLY A 34 -9.17 5.85 -0.37
CA GLY A 34 -8.76 4.97 -1.47
C GLY A 34 -9.94 4.18 -2.05
N THR A 35 -10.87 3.71 -1.21
CA THR A 35 -12.08 3.02 -1.66
C THR A 35 -13.00 3.94 -2.45
N LEU A 36 -13.21 5.17 -1.96
CA LEU A 36 -14.03 6.16 -2.67
C LEU A 36 -13.46 6.50 -4.04
N ILE A 37 -12.14 6.66 -4.13
CA ILE A 37 -11.43 6.89 -5.41
C ILE A 37 -11.59 5.69 -6.34
N ALA A 38 -11.42 4.47 -5.83
CA ALA A 38 -11.56 3.24 -6.62
C ALA A 38 -12.99 3.07 -7.16
N VAL A 39 -14.02 3.33 -6.34
CA VAL A 39 -15.43 3.30 -6.76
C VAL A 39 -15.68 4.37 -7.82
N TRP A 40 -15.19 5.59 -7.63
CA TRP A 40 -15.35 6.68 -8.58
C TRP A 40 -14.70 6.35 -9.94
N LEU A 41 -13.46 5.85 -9.94
CA LEU A 41 -12.77 5.39 -11.15
C LEU A 41 -13.48 4.20 -11.81
N GLY A 42 -14.03 3.28 -11.02
CA GLY A 42 -14.85 2.17 -11.49
C GLY A 42 -16.13 2.65 -12.20
N CYS A 43 -16.82 3.63 -11.62
CA CYS A 43 -18.01 4.23 -12.24
C CYS A 43 -17.69 4.90 -13.58
N ILE A 44 -16.56 5.63 -13.66
CA ILE A 44 -16.08 6.22 -14.93
C ILE A 44 -15.80 5.13 -15.95
N GLY A 45 -15.07 4.08 -15.56
CA GLY A 45 -14.75 2.96 -16.45
C GLY A 45 -15.99 2.26 -17.00
N VAL A 46 -17.00 2.01 -16.16
CA VAL A 46 -18.29 1.43 -16.59
C VAL A 46 -19.04 2.38 -17.52
N SER A 47 -19.05 3.68 -17.25
CA SER A 47 -19.70 4.66 -18.13
C SER A 47 -19.03 4.72 -19.51
N CYS A 48 -17.69 4.74 -19.56
CA CYS A 48 -16.93 4.69 -20.80
C CYS A 48 -17.16 3.37 -21.55
N LEU A 49 -17.27 2.25 -20.85
CA LEU A 49 -17.56 0.95 -21.44
C LEU A 49 -18.95 0.93 -22.08
N SER A 50 -19.98 1.44 -21.38
CA SER A 50 -21.34 1.50 -21.91
C SER A 50 -21.45 2.38 -23.15
N TRP A 51 -20.70 3.48 -23.19
CA TRP A 51 -20.60 4.36 -24.35
C TRP A 51 -19.92 3.67 -25.53
N GLY A 52 -18.76 3.02 -25.31
CA GLY A 52 -18.03 2.27 -26.33
C GLY A 52 -18.87 1.14 -26.95
N ILE A 53 -19.69 0.45 -26.14
CA ILE A 53 -20.62 -0.59 -26.63
C ILE A 53 -21.72 0.03 -27.51
N GLY A 54 -22.28 1.17 -27.09
CA GLY A 54 -23.32 1.89 -27.84
C GLY A 54 -22.84 2.32 -29.22
N ASP A 55 -21.64 2.87 -29.32
CA ASP A 55 -21.05 3.39 -30.55
C ASP A 55 -20.23 2.35 -31.33
N ARG A 56 -20.16 1.11 -30.84
CA ARG A 56 -19.36 -0.01 -31.40
C ARG A 56 -17.87 0.32 -31.58
N MET A 57 -17.33 1.12 -30.70
CA MET A 57 -15.90 1.50 -30.70
C MET A 57 -15.07 0.45 -29.96
N ALA A 58 -14.48 -0.48 -30.70
CA ALA A 58 -13.70 -1.59 -30.15
C ALA A 58 -12.52 -1.11 -29.25
N ASP A 59 -11.85 -0.03 -29.63
CA ASP A 59 -10.71 0.52 -28.90
C ASP A 59 -11.14 1.11 -27.55
N THR A 60 -12.29 1.80 -27.51
CA THR A 60 -12.86 2.33 -26.27
C THR A 60 -13.28 1.22 -25.32
N ILE A 61 -13.85 0.13 -25.84
CA ILE A 61 -14.23 -1.05 -25.04
C ILE A 61 -12.97 -1.69 -24.44
N ALA A 62 -11.94 -1.93 -25.27
CA ALA A 62 -10.70 -2.55 -24.82
C ALA A 62 -9.97 -1.70 -23.77
N ALA A 63 -9.89 -0.37 -23.96
CA ALA A 63 -9.31 0.55 -23.02
C ALA A 63 -10.06 0.59 -21.67
N SER A 64 -11.40 0.62 -21.72
CA SER A 64 -12.25 0.64 -20.53
C SER A 64 -12.14 -0.65 -19.73
N LEU A 65 -12.13 -1.81 -20.39
CA LEU A 65 -11.92 -3.11 -19.74
C LEU A 65 -10.54 -3.19 -19.09
N THR A 66 -9.49 -2.75 -19.78
CA THR A 66 -8.13 -2.70 -19.22
C THR A 66 -8.08 -1.83 -17.96
N GLY A 67 -8.69 -0.66 -18.00
CA GLY A 67 -8.79 0.24 -16.84
C GLY A 67 -9.54 -0.39 -15.67
N LEU A 68 -10.71 -0.99 -15.91
CA LEU A 68 -11.53 -1.64 -14.86
C LEU A 68 -10.79 -2.80 -14.20
N VAL A 69 -10.15 -3.67 -14.97
CA VAL A 69 -9.37 -4.80 -14.44
C VAL A 69 -8.18 -4.28 -13.60
N THR A 70 -7.49 -3.26 -14.09
CA THR A 70 -6.36 -2.66 -13.36
C THR A 70 -6.81 -2.04 -12.04
N VAL A 71 -7.89 -1.26 -12.04
CA VAL A 71 -8.47 -0.66 -10.80
C VAL A 71 -8.86 -1.76 -9.82
N ALA A 72 -9.47 -2.85 -10.27
CA ALA A 72 -9.84 -3.96 -9.41
C ALA A 72 -8.60 -4.63 -8.76
N ILE A 73 -7.57 -4.95 -9.55
CA ILE A 73 -6.34 -5.57 -9.03
C ILE A 73 -5.65 -4.65 -8.02
N VAL A 74 -5.45 -3.39 -8.36
CA VAL A 74 -4.80 -2.40 -7.49
C VAL A 74 -5.60 -2.23 -6.20
N SER A 75 -6.92 -2.14 -6.27
CA SER A 75 -7.79 -2.00 -5.10
C SER A 75 -7.66 -3.19 -4.15
N ILE A 76 -7.69 -4.42 -4.66
CA ILE A 76 -7.53 -5.64 -3.85
C ILE A 76 -6.16 -5.66 -3.18
N CYS A 77 -5.09 -5.36 -3.91
CA CYS A 77 -3.73 -5.32 -3.40
C CYS A 77 -3.54 -4.23 -2.32
N CYS A 78 -4.08 -3.04 -2.53
CA CYS A 78 -4.05 -1.94 -1.57
C CYS A 78 -4.82 -2.29 -0.28
N TRP A 79 -6.01 -2.88 -0.40
CA TRP A 79 -6.79 -3.36 0.76
C TRP A 79 -6.03 -4.41 1.56
N ARG A 80 -5.44 -5.38 0.89
CA ARG A 80 -4.59 -6.39 1.54
C ARG A 80 -3.41 -5.75 2.27
N ALA A 81 -2.70 -4.84 1.63
CA ALA A 81 -1.58 -4.12 2.23
C ALA A 81 -2.03 -3.32 3.46
N LEU A 82 -3.17 -2.63 3.38
CA LEU A 82 -3.74 -1.85 4.49
C LEU A 82 -4.10 -2.72 5.69
N ILE A 83 -4.77 -3.86 5.47
CA ILE A 83 -5.13 -4.80 6.55
C ILE A 83 -3.87 -5.31 7.25
N VAL A 84 -2.85 -5.70 6.49
CA VAL A 84 -1.58 -6.18 7.04
C VAL A 84 -0.89 -5.07 7.83
N PHE A 85 -0.89 -3.84 7.33
CA PHE A 85 -0.32 -2.67 7.99
C PHE A 85 -1.01 -2.37 9.33
N ILE A 86 -2.36 -2.34 9.36
CA ILE A 86 -3.12 -2.10 10.59
C ILE A 86 -2.83 -3.17 11.65
N ARG A 87 -2.74 -4.44 11.24
CA ARG A 87 -2.37 -5.55 12.13
C ARG A 87 -0.95 -5.39 12.67
N MET A 88 0.00 -5.00 11.83
CA MET A 88 1.39 -4.75 12.21
C MET A 88 1.48 -3.62 13.24
N VAL A 89 0.84 -2.48 12.99
CA VAL A 89 0.78 -1.35 13.95
C VAL A 89 0.16 -1.78 15.28
N GLY A 90 -0.81 -2.71 15.24
CA GLY A 90 -1.39 -3.32 16.44
C GLY A 90 -0.38 -4.05 17.30
N ARG A 91 0.55 -4.78 16.71
CA ARG A 91 1.60 -5.52 17.42
C ARG A 91 2.71 -4.61 17.91
N LEU A 92 3.09 -3.60 17.12
CA LEU A 92 4.07 -2.60 17.55
C LEU A 92 3.64 -1.89 18.84
N SER A 93 2.35 -1.58 18.97
CA SER A 93 1.82 -0.94 20.19
C SER A 93 1.90 -1.83 21.45
N GLN A 94 2.15 -3.13 21.30
CA GLN A 94 2.34 -4.12 22.37
C GLN A 94 3.82 -4.37 22.72
N GLY A 95 4.74 -3.59 22.15
CA GLY A 95 6.19 -3.68 22.44
C GLY A 95 6.94 -4.74 21.62
N SER A 96 6.28 -5.44 20.67
CA SER A 96 6.89 -6.47 19.83
C SER A 96 7.36 -5.90 18.47
N ALA A 97 8.30 -4.94 18.51
CA ALA A 97 8.73 -4.23 17.31
C ALA A 97 9.56 -5.12 16.36
N PHE A 98 10.52 -5.87 16.89
CA PHE A 98 11.48 -6.66 16.11
C PHE A 98 11.14 -8.15 16.15
N THR A 99 10.06 -8.54 15.49
CA THR A 99 9.64 -9.94 15.38
C THR A 99 9.66 -10.39 13.91
N LEU A 100 9.92 -11.68 13.69
CA LEU A 100 9.83 -12.30 12.36
C LEU A 100 8.45 -12.15 11.73
N GLU A 101 7.40 -11.97 12.54
CA GLU A 101 6.06 -11.71 12.03
C GLU A 101 5.91 -10.31 11.43
N ASN A 102 6.59 -9.30 11.99
CA ASN A 102 6.61 -7.96 11.44
C ASN A 102 7.44 -7.87 10.16
N GLU A 103 8.54 -8.65 10.06
CA GLU A 103 9.28 -8.83 8.81
C GLU A 103 8.37 -9.38 7.70
N ARG A 104 7.66 -10.48 7.98
CA ARG A 104 6.72 -11.09 7.02
C ARG A 104 5.60 -10.15 6.62
N ALA A 105 5.08 -9.36 7.57
CA ALA A 105 4.06 -8.36 7.29
C ALA A 105 4.57 -7.28 6.33
N MET A 106 5.77 -6.75 6.57
CA MET A 106 6.42 -5.78 5.68
C MET A 106 6.70 -6.34 4.28
N ALA A 107 7.19 -7.59 4.20
CA ALA A 107 7.40 -8.28 2.93
C ALA A 107 6.08 -8.49 2.17
N ALA A 108 4.99 -8.83 2.86
CA ALA A 108 3.67 -8.97 2.25
C ALA A 108 3.12 -7.64 1.72
N ILE A 109 3.36 -6.52 2.41
CA ILE A 109 3.01 -5.19 1.93
C ILE A 109 3.81 -4.86 0.67
N ALA A 110 5.14 -5.05 0.71
CA ALA A 110 6.01 -4.82 -0.43
C ALA A 110 5.58 -5.61 -1.66
N PHE A 111 5.25 -6.89 -1.49
CA PHE A 111 4.77 -7.75 -2.57
C PHE A 111 3.43 -7.29 -3.15
N SER A 112 2.47 -6.88 -2.30
CA SER A 112 1.18 -6.35 -2.75
C SER A 112 1.34 -5.06 -3.57
N LEU A 113 2.23 -4.16 -3.14
CA LEU A 113 2.53 -2.93 -3.86
C LEU A 113 3.26 -3.19 -5.18
N ALA A 114 4.18 -4.16 -5.22
CA ALA A 114 4.86 -4.57 -6.45
C ALA A 114 3.88 -5.13 -7.49
N ILE A 115 2.91 -5.96 -7.07
CA ILE A 115 1.84 -6.46 -7.96
C ILE A 115 1.01 -5.29 -8.50
N SER A 116 0.65 -4.32 -7.65
CA SER A 116 -0.08 -3.12 -8.09
C SER A 116 0.71 -2.33 -9.14
N GLY A 117 2.00 -2.11 -8.91
CA GLY A 117 2.89 -1.46 -9.87
C GLY A 117 2.98 -2.21 -11.19
N ALA A 118 3.10 -3.55 -11.15
CA ALA A 118 3.14 -4.40 -12.33
C ALA A 118 1.82 -4.36 -13.12
N ALA A 119 0.68 -4.36 -12.44
CA ALA A 119 -0.64 -4.25 -13.08
C ALA A 119 -0.81 -2.90 -13.79
N ILE A 120 -0.38 -1.80 -13.16
CA ILE A 120 -0.43 -0.46 -13.76
C ILE A 120 0.52 -0.40 -14.97
N LEU A 121 1.72 -0.97 -14.87
CA LEU A 121 2.67 -1.02 -15.99
C LEU A 121 2.15 -1.85 -17.15
N ALA A 122 1.49 -2.98 -16.89
CA ALA A 122 0.83 -3.78 -17.90
C ALA A 122 -0.31 -3.01 -18.60
N ALA A 123 -1.13 -2.28 -17.83
CA ALA A 123 -2.16 -1.40 -18.37
C ALA A 123 -1.56 -0.29 -19.23
N PHE A 124 -0.45 0.31 -18.81
CA PHE A 124 0.28 1.30 -19.58
C PHE A 124 0.69 0.75 -20.96
N VAL A 125 1.30 -0.43 -20.98
CA VAL A 125 1.73 -1.08 -22.24
C VAL A 125 0.53 -1.39 -23.13
N LEU A 126 -0.55 -1.95 -22.58
CA LEU A 126 -1.76 -2.27 -23.36
C LEU A 126 -2.42 -1.01 -23.93
N LEU A 127 -2.55 0.05 -23.13
CA LEU A 127 -3.13 1.30 -23.60
C LEU A 127 -2.26 2.00 -24.64
N LEU A 128 -0.94 1.88 -24.56
CA LEU A 128 -0.01 2.41 -25.55
C LEU A 128 -0.18 1.73 -26.92
N LEU A 129 -0.58 0.46 -26.93
CA LEU A 129 -0.87 -0.29 -28.16
C LEU A 129 -2.25 0.05 -28.75
N ILE A 130 -3.22 0.38 -27.91
CA ILE A 130 -4.62 0.64 -28.29
C ILE A 130 -4.84 2.13 -28.62
N CYS A 131 -4.42 3.03 -27.73
CA CYS A 131 -4.75 4.46 -27.78
C CYS A 131 -3.49 5.31 -27.89
N ARG A 132 -3.02 5.61 -29.09
CA ARG A 132 -1.79 6.41 -29.30
C ARG A 132 -1.94 7.91 -28.95
N GLU A 133 -3.16 8.42 -28.85
CA GLU A 133 -3.41 9.86 -28.73
C GLU A 133 -3.44 10.39 -27.27
N MET A 134 -3.47 9.51 -26.28
CA MET A 134 -3.58 9.89 -24.85
C MET A 134 -2.22 9.99 -24.13
N VAL A 135 -1.29 10.74 -24.66
CA VAL A 135 0.09 10.88 -24.14
C VAL A 135 0.11 11.29 -22.66
N LEU A 136 -0.77 12.21 -22.25
CA LEU A 136 -0.82 12.68 -20.87
C LEU A 136 -1.20 11.56 -19.89
N THR A 137 -2.21 10.78 -20.24
CA THR A 137 -2.64 9.62 -19.43
C THR A 137 -1.53 8.58 -19.30
N MET A 138 -0.74 8.36 -20.36
CA MET A 138 0.40 7.47 -20.37
C MET A 138 1.48 7.90 -19.39
N ILE A 139 1.81 9.21 -19.36
CA ILE A 139 2.79 9.76 -18.42
C ILE A 139 2.33 9.54 -16.97
N TYR A 140 1.06 9.80 -16.66
CA TYR A 140 0.52 9.58 -15.32
C TYR A 140 0.56 8.11 -14.89
N LEU A 141 0.22 7.18 -15.78
CA LEU A 141 0.29 5.74 -15.48
C LEU A 141 1.73 5.29 -15.21
N LEU A 142 2.68 5.77 -16.00
CA LEU A 142 4.09 5.45 -15.80
C LEU A 142 4.61 5.99 -14.48
N LEU A 143 4.33 7.26 -14.14
CA LEU A 143 4.71 7.86 -12.88
C LEU A 143 4.07 7.13 -11.70
N LEU A 144 2.81 6.73 -11.82
CA LEU A 144 2.09 5.97 -10.79
C LEU A 144 2.72 4.59 -10.60
N ALA A 145 3.05 3.87 -11.67
CA ALA A 145 3.74 2.58 -11.58
C ALA A 145 5.10 2.72 -10.88
N LEU A 146 5.90 3.74 -11.24
CA LEU A 146 7.18 4.01 -10.60
C LEU A 146 7.02 4.33 -9.11
N ALA A 147 5.99 5.09 -8.73
CA ALA A 147 5.70 5.38 -7.33
C ALA A 147 5.38 4.10 -6.53
N PHE A 148 4.55 3.20 -7.07
CA PHE A 148 4.24 1.91 -6.45
C PHE A 148 5.49 1.04 -6.28
N PHE A 149 6.34 0.95 -7.29
CA PHE A 149 7.62 0.21 -7.20
C PHE A 149 8.57 0.86 -6.19
N GLY A 150 8.67 2.19 -6.16
CA GLY A 150 9.49 2.91 -5.19
C GLY A 150 9.08 2.60 -3.74
N VAL A 151 7.78 2.66 -3.45
CA VAL A 151 7.26 2.32 -2.11
C VAL A 151 7.43 0.83 -1.80
N ALA A 152 7.25 -0.06 -2.78
CA ALA A 152 7.49 -1.49 -2.62
C ALA A 152 8.95 -1.80 -2.27
N LEU A 153 9.91 -1.15 -2.94
CA LEU A 153 11.33 -1.29 -2.64
C LEU A 153 11.69 -0.79 -1.24
N LEU A 154 11.14 0.36 -0.82
CA LEU A 154 11.32 0.88 0.54
C LEU A 154 10.76 -0.08 1.59
N ALA A 155 9.55 -0.60 1.39
CA ALA A 155 8.94 -1.58 2.30
C ALA A 155 9.77 -2.88 2.35
N HIS A 156 10.32 -3.33 1.23
CA HIS A 156 11.20 -4.50 1.18
C HIS A 156 12.53 -4.25 1.92
N ALA A 157 13.16 -3.10 1.70
CA ALA A 157 14.39 -2.72 2.41
C ALA A 157 14.17 -2.65 3.92
N LEU A 158 13.04 -2.07 4.37
CA LEU A 158 12.66 -2.06 5.78
C LEU A 158 12.44 -3.46 6.34
N SER A 159 11.84 -4.39 5.57
CA SER A 159 11.66 -5.78 6.01
C SER A 159 13.00 -6.46 6.28
N LEU A 160 14.02 -6.22 5.45
CA LEU A 160 15.37 -6.75 5.63
C LEU A 160 16.07 -6.16 6.87
N LEU A 161 15.87 -4.87 7.13
CA LEU A 161 16.42 -4.21 8.34
C LEU A 161 15.79 -4.78 9.61
N VAL A 162 14.46 -4.96 9.63
CA VAL A 162 13.75 -5.57 10.77
C VAL A 162 14.25 -7.00 11.01
N ARG A 163 14.47 -7.78 9.95
CA ARG A 163 15.02 -9.12 10.04
C ARG A 163 16.40 -9.13 10.69
N ARG A 164 17.30 -8.26 10.24
CA ARG A 164 18.66 -8.15 10.83
C ARG A 164 18.62 -7.77 12.31
N ALA A 165 17.76 -6.80 12.66
CA ALA A 165 17.59 -6.37 14.05
C ALA A 165 17.03 -7.51 14.93
N ALA A 166 16.05 -8.27 14.43
CA ALA A 166 15.46 -9.40 15.15
C ALA A 166 16.48 -10.53 15.41
N VAL A 167 17.38 -10.80 14.45
CA VAL A 167 18.46 -11.80 14.64
C VAL A 167 19.46 -11.32 15.70
N LEU A 168 19.91 -10.08 15.63
CA LEU A 168 20.86 -9.52 16.60
C LEU A 168 20.30 -9.49 18.02
N GLN A 169 19.01 -9.18 18.18
CA GLN A 169 18.35 -9.21 19.48
C GLN A 169 18.31 -10.62 20.05
N ARG A 170 17.99 -11.62 19.22
CA ARG A 170 17.97 -13.03 19.64
C ARG A 170 19.35 -13.54 20.08
N ASP A 171 20.41 -13.15 19.37
CA ASP A 171 21.78 -13.52 19.72
C ASP A 171 22.24 -12.87 21.03
N SER A 172 21.81 -11.64 21.29
CA SER A 172 22.06 -10.93 22.55
C SER A 172 21.35 -11.58 23.74
N ASP A 173 20.11 -12.05 23.55
CA ASP A 173 19.33 -12.72 24.61
C ASP A 173 19.86 -14.13 24.95
N LEU A 174 20.64 -14.75 24.05
CA LEU A 174 21.26 -16.06 24.27
C LEU A 174 22.64 -15.96 24.96
N THR A 175 23.21 -14.77 25.09
CA THR A 175 24.56 -14.54 25.64
C THR A 175 24.52 -14.10 27.12
N ILE A 176 23.37 -14.01 27.75
CA ILE A 176 23.18 -13.76 29.19
C ILE A 176 22.73 -15.04 29.87
#